data_6dd6424ca28c088dca37031e833f884d
#
_entry.id   6dd6424ca28c088dca37031e833f884d
#
_cell.length_a   1.000
_cell.length_b   1.000
_cell.length_c   1.000
_cell.angle_alpha   90.00
_cell.angle_beta   90.00
_cell.angle_gamma   90.00
#
_symmetry.space_group_name_H-M   'P 1'
#
loop_
_entity.id
_entity.type
_entity.pdbx_description
1 polymer ?
#
loop_
_entity_poly.entity_id
_entity_poly.type
_entity_poly.pdbx_seq_one_letter_code
_entity_poly.pdbx_strand_id
1 'polypeptide(L)'
;LGNIQLDYKIHGLEDLHANLNLGYDVAKTTGRNFVNSNSVQSSLDKTFTGLGQGNTWNNLRRNHLLDFYMNYAKNIESIKSNFDIMAGYSWQHFYYANHDITYSNPTEDLGAKEGYTYDENERHYIRDDHRRIPYENYLISFFGRLNYNFMDRYLLTATLRRDGSSRFSEN
;
A
#
# COMPACT_ATOMS: atom_id res chain seq x y z
N LEU A 1 -1.01 3.71 11.51
CA LEU A 1 -0.65 2.29 11.52
C LEU A 1 -1.32 1.60 12.70
N GLY A 2 -2.00 0.51 12.45
CA GLY A 2 -2.65 -0.32 13.47
C GLY A 2 -2.74 -1.78 13.05
N ASN A 3 -2.76 -2.65 14.06
CA ASN A 3 -2.92 -4.08 13.88
C ASN A 3 -3.77 -4.63 15.04
N ILE A 4 -4.68 -5.55 14.72
CA ILE A 4 -5.48 -6.33 15.69
C ILE A 4 -5.29 -7.79 15.34
N GLN A 5 -4.90 -8.58 16.33
CA GLN A 5 -4.76 -10.02 16.20
C GLN A 5 -5.68 -10.72 17.21
N LEU A 6 -6.45 -11.67 16.73
CA LEU A 6 -7.35 -12.50 17.52
C LEU A 6 -6.93 -13.95 17.31
N ASP A 7 -6.79 -14.68 18.42
CA ASP A 7 -6.62 -16.14 18.46
C ASP A 7 -7.81 -16.72 19.24
N TYR A 8 -8.51 -17.63 18.61
CA TYR A 8 -9.66 -18.28 19.22
C TYR A 8 -9.50 -19.79 19.20
N LYS A 9 -9.42 -20.39 20.38
CA LYS A 9 -9.41 -21.83 20.57
C LYS A 9 -10.83 -22.36 20.41
N ILE A 10 -11.04 -23.26 19.47
CA ILE A 10 -12.38 -23.77 19.14
C ILE A 10 -12.89 -24.66 20.29
N HIS A 11 -14.02 -24.26 20.87
CA HIS A 11 -14.65 -25.01 21.94
C HIS A 11 -15.07 -26.41 21.46
N GLY A 12 -14.67 -27.45 22.19
CA GLY A 12 -14.91 -28.85 21.82
C GLY A 12 -13.90 -29.45 20.83
N LEU A 13 -13.01 -28.63 20.25
CA LEU A 13 -11.88 -29.07 19.42
C LEU A 13 -10.63 -28.32 19.89
N GLU A 14 -10.15 -28.71 21.08
CA GLU A 14 -9.10 -27.99 21.81
C GLU A 14 -7.76 -27.87 21.06
N ASP A 15 -7.53 -28.76 20.09
CA ASP A 15 -6.34 -28.80 19.25
C ASP A 15 -6.45 -27.85 18.02
N LEU A 16 -7.61 -27.20 17.84
CA LEU A 16 -7.90 -26.34 16.69
C LEU A 16 -8.00 -24.87 17.11
N HIS A 17 -7.20 -24.04 16.48
CA HIS A 17 -7.18 -22.59 16.67
C HIS A 17 -7.59 -21.87 15.40
N ALA A 18 -8.41 -20.84 15.53
CA ALA A 18 -8.74 -19.90 14.47
C ALA A 18 -8.05 -18.55 14.76
N ASN A 19 -7.30 -18.06 13.80
CA ASN A 19 -6.53 -16.83 13.91
C ASN A 19 -7.02 -15.82 12.89
N LEU A 20 -7.24 -14.59 13.34
CA LEU A 20 -7.58 -13.45 12.52
C LEU A 20 -6.60 -12.31 12.79
N ASN A 21 -5.95 -11.81 11.74
CA ASN A 21 -5.08 -10.66 11.81
C ASN A 21 -5.61 -9.57 10.86
N LEU A 22 -5.89 -8.39 11.41
CA LEU A 22 -6.36 -7.23 10.67
C LEU A 22 -5.30 -6.13 10.78
N GLY A 23 -4.78 -5.68 9.66
CA GLY A 23 -3.79 -4.62 9.57
C GLY A 23 -4.31 -3.42 8.80
N TYR A 24 -3.93 -2.22 9.26
CA TYR A 24 -4.28 -0.97 8.61
C TYR A 24 -3.09 0.00 8.67
N ASP A 25 -2.70 0.51 7.51
CA ASP A 25 -1.65 1.51 7.37
C ASP A 25 -2.13 2.66 6.49
N VAL A 26 -1.95 3.89 6.98
CA VAL A 26 -2.20 5.13 6.22
C VAL A 26 -1.00 6.03 6.31
N ALA A 27 -0.51 6.44 5.15
CA ALA A 27 0.50 7.48 5.03
C ALA A 27 -0.03 8.61 4.14
N LYS A 28 0.00 9.83 4.68
CA LYS A 28 -0.26 11.04 3.91
C LYS A 28 1.03 11.87 3.91
N THR A 29 1.51 12.18 2.72
CA THR A 29 2.69 13.01 2.52
C THR A 29 2.30 14.23 1.72
N THR A 30 2.57 15.40 2.28
CA THR A 30 2.40 16.68 1.58
C THR A 30 3.74 17.38 1.55
N GLY A 31 4.01 18.09 0.47
CA GLY A 31 5.22 18.86 0.37
C GLY A 31 5.10 19.95 -0.67
N ARG A 32 6.08 20.85 -0.64
CA ARG A 32 6.21 21.91 -1.64
C ARG A 32 7.68 22.20 -1.91
N ASN A 33 7.97 22.51 -3.16
CA ASN A 33 9.24 23.11 -3.58
C ASN A 33 8.94 24.50 -4.13
N PHE A 34 9.88 25.41 -3.96
CA PHE A 34 9.77 26.75 -4.51
C PHE A 34 11.15 27.22 -5.03
N VAL A 35 11.15 27.74 -6.25
CA VAL A 35 12.30 28.35 -6.89
C VAL A 35 12.00 29.85 -7.04
N ASN A 36 12.78 30.67 -6.38
CA ASN A 36 12.60 32.12 -6.41
C ASN A 36 12.86 32.67 -7.82
N SER A 37 12.10 33.70 -8.21
CA SER A 37 12.26 34.43 -9.49
C SER A 37 13.69 34.95 -9.71
N ASN A 38 14.36 35.36 -8.64
CA ASN A 38 15.73 35.90 -8.69
C ASN A 38 16.83 34.83 -8.71
N SER A 39 16.45 33.51 -8.70
CA SER A 39 17.43 32.44 -8.74
C SER A 39 17.97 32.22 -10.15
N VAL A 40 19.23 31.79 -10.24
CA VAL A 40 19.82 31.37 -11.51
C VAL A 40 19.02 30.25 -12.15
N GLN A 41 18.49 29.33 -11.34
CA GLN A 41 17.64 28.23 -11.81
C GLN A 41 16.38 28.73 -12.51
N SER A 42 15.72 29.77 -11.95
CA SER A 42 14.53 30.38 -12.57
C SER A 42 14.86 31.04 -13.92
N SER A 43 16.04 31.64 -14.04
CA SER A 43 16.49 32.30 -15.30
C SER A 43 16.82 31.31 -16.40
N LEU A 44 17.26 30.07 -16.02
CA LEU A 44 17.61 29.01 -16.96
C LEU A 44 16.39 28.15 -17.35
N ASP A 45 15.34 28.17 -16.59
CA ASP A 45 14.13 27.41 -16.88
C ASP A 45 13.39 28.03 -18.08
N LYS A 46 13.31 27.27 -19.19
CA LYS A 46 12.66 27.72 -20.43
C LYS A 46 11.14 27.94 -20.27
N THR A 47 10.56 27.38 -19.23
CA THR A 47 9.13 27.36 -19.00
C THR A 47 8.67 28.53 -18.14
N PHE A 48 9.41 28.82 -17.08
CA PHE A 48 9.11 29.89 -16.10
C PHE A 48 10.21 30.95 -16.04
N THR A 49 10.83 31.25 -17.16
CA THR A 49 11.99 32.14 -17.25
C THR A 49 11.81 33.41 -16.41
N GLY A 50 12.54 33.49 -15.30
CA GLY A 50 12.54 34.65 -14.42
C GLY A 50 11.28 34.86 -13.57
N LEU A 51 10.29 33.96 -13.64
CA LEU A 51 9.02 34.12 -12.90
C LEU A 51 9.01 33.43 -11.54
N GLY A 52 9.95 32.52 -11.32
CA GLY A 52 9.89 31.59 -10.20
C GLY A 52 8.89 30.46 -10.43
N GLN A 53 9.05 29.37 -9.71
CA GLN A 53 8.24 28.17 -9.86
C GLN A 53 7.97 27.56 -8.51
N GLY A 54 6.74 27.13 -8.26
CA GLY A 54 6.39 26.30 -7.14
C GLY A 54 5.80 24.98 -7.61
N ASN A 55 6.00 23.96 -6.80
CA ASN A 55 5.32 22.68 -6.94
C ASN A 55 4.82 22.24 -5.57
N THR A 56 3.55 21.86 -5.49
CA THR A 56 2.96 21.25 -4.30
C THR A 56 2.49 19.86 -4.62
N TRP A 57 2.65 18.94 -3.70
CA TRP A 57 2.20 17.56 -3.86
C TRP A 57 1.50 17.04 -2.61
N ASN A 58 0.52 16.18 -2.85
CA ASN A 58 -0.23 15.49 -1.83
C ASN A 58 -0.37 14.02 -2.22
N ASN A 59 0.30 13.15 -1.50
CA ASN A 59 0.27 11.70 -1.71
C ASN A 59 -0.50 11.04 -0.57
N LEU A 60 -1.43 10.17 -0.90
CA LEU A 60 -2.17 9.35 0.04
C LEU A 60 -1.93 7.87 -0.29
N ARG A 61 -1.44 7.12 0.69
CA ARG A 61 -1.31 5.68 0.63
C ARG A 61 -2.13 5.05 1.75
N ARG A 62 -2.92 4.04 1.40
CA ARG A 62 -3.69 3.23 2.34
C ARG A 62 -3.43 1.76 2.03
N ASN A 63 -3.10 1.01 3.05
CA ASN A 63 -2.92 -0.43 2.93
C ASN A 63 -3.80 -1.10 3.97
N HIS A 64 -4.50 -2.16 3.55
CA HIS A 64 -5.29 -3.00 4.42
C HIS A 64 -4.81 -4.43 4.29
N LEU A 65 -4.78 -5.13 5.39
CA LEU A 65 -4.42 -6.54 5.49
C LEU A 65 -5.51 -7.28 6.25
N LEU A 66 -5.92 -8.42 5.73
CA LEU A 66 -6.71 -9.41 6.44
C LEU A 66 -6.05 -10.77 6.21
N ASP A 67 -5.60 -11.39 7.30
CA ASP A 67 -5.16 -12.79 7.29
C ASP A 67 -6.11 -13.58 8.20
N PHE A 68 -6.65 -14.65 7.67
CA PHE A 68 -7.42 -15.63 8.42
C PHE A 68 -6.82 -17.00 8.19
N TYR A 69 -6.49 -17.71 9.27
CA TYR A 69 -6.00 -19.08 9.16
C TYR A 69 -6.44 -19.92 10.35
N MET A 70 -6.58 -21.19 10.08
CA MET A 70 -6.82 -22.22 11.11
C MET A 70 -5.55 -23.04 11.28
N ASN A 71 -5.24 -23.34 12.53
CA ASN A 71 -4.13 -24.19 12.90
C ASN A 71 -4.64 -25.36 13.75
N TYR A 72 -4.34 -26.57 13.31
CA TYR A 72 -4.66 -27.80 14.03
C TYR A 72 -3.36 -28.49 14.43
N ALA A 73 -3.11 -28.58 15.74
CA ALA A 73 -1.92 -29.21 16.28
C ALA A 73 -2.31 -30.38 17.19
N LYS A 74 -1.87 -31.58 16.85
CA LYS A 74 -2.19 -32.81 17.56
C LYS A 74 -0.97 -33.64 17.83
N ASN A 75 -0.79 -34.04 19.10
CA ASN A 75 0.15 -35.08 19.51
C ASN A 75 -0.60 -36.38 19.78
N ILE A 76 -0.24 -37.44 19.08
CA ILE A 76 -0.80 -38.78 19.25
C ILE A 76 0.29 -39.70 19.83
N GLU A 77 0.36 -39.76 21.14
CA GLU A 77 1.40 -40.50 21.88
C GLU A 77 1.43 -41.97 21.52
N SER A 78 0.26 -42.60 21.28
CA SER A 78 0.15 -44.05 20.99
C SER A 78 0.94 -44.47 19.74
N ILE A 79 1.08 -43.57 18.77
CA ILE A 79 1.82 -43.80 17.52
C ILE A 79 3.06 -42.91 17.41
N LYS A 80 3.41 -42.18 18.49
CA LYS A 80 4.54 -41.25 18.55
C LYS A 80 4.57 -40.27 17.37
N SER A 81 3.41 -39.67 17.09
CA SER A 81 3.21 -38.81 15.93
C SER A 81 2.69 -37.42 16.33
N ASN A 82 3.33 -36.38 15.83
CA ASN A 82 2.89 -34.98 15.97
C ASN A 82 2.51 -34.43 14.61
N PHE A 83 1.31 -33.87 14.54
CA PHE A 83 0.79 -33.15 13.38
C PHE A 83 0.61 -31.69 13.71
N ASP A 84 1.02 -30.83 12.80
CA ASP A 84 0.71 -29.40 12.81
C ASP A 84 0.28 -29.01 11.39
N ILE A 85 -1.00 -28.73 11.24
CA ILE A 85 -1.63 -28.44 9.95
C ILE A 85 -2.18 -27.04 10.02
N MET A 86 -1.80 -26.19 9.08
CA MET A 86 -2.31 -24.84 8.95
C MET A 86 -2.88 -24.63 7.56
N ALA A 87 -4.05 -23.99 7.47
CA ALA A 87 -4.63 -23.55 6.21
C ALA A 87 -5.22 -22.15 6.39
N GLY A 88 -5.06 -21.29 5.40
CA GLY A 88 -5.48 -19.92 5.53
C GLY A 88 -5.66 -19.17 4.22
N TYR A 89 -6.16 -17.98 4.40
CA TYR A 89 -6.47 -16.99 3.38
C TYR A 89 -5.88 -15.66 3.80
N SER A 90 -5.25 -14.96 2.86
CA SER A 90 -4.75 -13.60 3.03
C SER A 90 -5.33 -12.70 1.95
N TRP A 91 -5.78 -11.53 2.36
CA TRP A 91 -6.24 -10.48 1.46
C TRP A 91 -5.51 -9.19 1.81
N GLN A 92 -4.96 -8.53 0.78
CA GLN A 92 -4.31 -7.25 0.90
C GLN A 92 -4.85 -6.29 -0.13
N HIS A 93 -5.10 -5.06 0.29
CA HIS A 93 -5.53 -3.97 -0.57
C HIS A 93 -4.56 -2.81 -0.45
N PHE A 94 -4.04 -2.37 -1.59
CA PHE A 94 -3.15 -1.22 -1.72
C PHE A 94 -3.86 -0.12 -2.49
N TYR A 95 -3.94 1.05 -1.91
CA TYR A 95 -4.48 2.25 -2.53
C TYR A 95 -3.42 3.34 -2.52
N TYR A 96 -3.22 3.98 -3.67
CA TYR A 96 -2.33 5.12 -3.82
C TYR A 96 -2.99 6.20 -4.65
N ALA A 97 -3.03 7.43 -4.14
CA ALA A 97 -3.48 8.61 -4.85
C ALA A 97 -2.40 9.71 -4.78
N ASN A 98 -2.21 10.39 -5.88
CA ASN A 98 -1.28 11.50 -6.01
C ASN A 98 -1.98 12.70 -6.64
N HIS A 99 -1.69 13.88 -6.11
CA HIS A 99 -2.10 15.17 -6.67
C HIS A 99 -0.92 16.12 -6.62
N ASP A 100 -0.46 16.56 -7.79
CA ASP A 100 0.63 17.49 -7.98
C ASP A 100 0.11 18.75 -8.65
N ILE A 101 0.48 19.90 -8.14
CA ILE A 101 0.18 21.22 -8.74
C ILE A 101 1.49 21.95 -8.97
N THR A 102 1.74 22.34 -10.22
CA THR A 102 2.84 23.20 -10.60
C THR A 102 2.31 24.59 -10.93
N TYR A 103 2.86 25.60 -10.31
CA TYR A 103 2.46 26.99 -10.46
C TYR A 103 3.65 27.91 -10.66
N SER A 104 3.43 29.05 -11.31
CA SER A 104 4.37 30.18 -11.33
C SER A 104 3.94 31.21 -10.30
N ASN A 105 4.89 31.96 -9.76
CA ASN A 105 4.61 33.12 -8.92
C ASN A 105 4.83 34.39 -9.75
N PRO A 106 3.81 34.88 -10.44
CA PRO A 106 3.98 36.01 -11.34
C PRO A 106 4.15 37.31 -10.55
N THR A 107 5.15 38.07 -10.90
CA THR A 107 5.27 39.48 -10.53
C THR A 107 4.52 40.39 -11.50
N GLU A 108 4.10 39.87 -12.64
CA GLU A 108 3.40 40.55 -13.71
C GLU A 108 2.19 39.74 -14.17
N ASP A 109 1.17 40.44 -14.65
CA ASP A 109 0.00 39.83 -15.27
C ASP A 109 0.42 39.04 -16.52
N LEU A 110 0.57 37.74 -16.37
CA LEU A 110 0.81 36.82 -17.48
C LEU A 110 -0.42 36.67 -18.39
N GLY A 111 -1.42 37.60 -18.23
CA GLY A 111 -2.72 37.62 -18.87
C GLY A 111 -2.76 36.84 -20.17
N ALA A 112 -3.53 35.76 -20.19
CA ALA A 112 -3.82 34.94 -21.36
C ALA A 112 -2.61 34.25 -22.03
N LYS A 113 -1.53 33.91 -21.31
CA LYS A 113 -0.56 32.95 -21.82
C LYS A 113 -1.24 31.59 -21.92
N GLU A 114 -1.25 31.05 -23.13
CA GLU A 114 -1.78 29.72 -23.42
C GLU A 114 -1.23 28.66 -22.47
N GLY A 115 -2.10 27.91 -21.79
CA GLY A 115 -1.74 26.86 -20.86
C GLY A 115 -1.63 27.25 -19.38
N TYR A 116 -2.01 28.46 -18.99
CA TYR A 116 -2.06 28.88 -17.59
C TYR A 116 -3.49 29.21 -17.14
N THR A 117 -3.87 28.79 -15.96
CA THR A 117 -5.12 29.15 -15.28
C THR A 117 -4.78 29.96 -14.04
N TYR A 118 -5.36 31.15 -13.88
CA TYR A 118 -5.16 31.96 -12.70
C TYR A 118 -6.03 31.45 -11.54
N ASP A 119 -5.40 31.24 -10.39
CA ASP A 119 -6.10 30.94 -9.14
C ASP A 119 -6.23 32.22 -8.31
N GLU A 120 -7.46 32.72 -8.18
CA GLU A 120 -7.76 33.97 -7.46
C GLU A 120 -7.54 33.85 -5.95
N ASN A 121 -7.69 32.67 -5.38
CA ASN A 121 -7.54 32.44 -3.94
C ASN A 121 -6.09 32.51 -3.52
N GLU A 122 -5.21 31.91 -4.30
CA GLU A 122 -3.79 31.80 -4.00
C GLU A 122 -2.93 32.86 -4.74
N ARG A 123 -3.54 33.63 -5.65
CA ARG A 123 -2.91 34.69 -6.45
C ARG A 123 -1.69 34.21 -7.25
N HIS A 124 -1.80 33.05 -7.88
CA HIS A 124 -0.77 32.51 -8.74
C HIS A 124 -1.37 31.87 -10.00
N TYR A 125 -0.54 31.68 -11.01
CA TYR A 125 -0.94 30.96 -12.22
C TYR A 125 -0.61 29.49 -12.08
N ILE A 126 -1.62 28.64 -12.17
CA ILE A 126 -1.47 27.19 -12.26
C ILE A 126 -1.16 26.84 -13.69
N ARG A 127 -0.02 26.23 -13.95
CA ARG A 127 0.33 25.67 -15.23
C ARG A 127 -0.19 24.26 -15.40
N ASP A 128 -0.13 23.49 -14.33
CA ASP A 128 -0.33 22.06 -14.41
C ASP A 128 -0.93 21.53 -13.11
N ASP A 129 -2.16 21.04 -13.21
CA ASP A 129 -2.86 20.39 -12.10
C ASP A 129 -3.04 18.92 -12.47
N HIS A 130 -2.12 18.09 -11.99
CA HIS A 130 -2.13 16.66 -12.26
C HIS A 130 -2.75 15.89 -11.11
N ARG A 131 -4.00 15.53 -11.25
CA ARG A 131 -4.65 14.47 -10.48
C ARG A 131 -4.47 13.16 -11.21
N ARG A 132 -3.57 12.34 -10.70
CA ARG A 132 -3.45 10.99 -11.23
C ARG A 132 -4.64 10.15 -10.79
N ILE A 133 -5.12 9.31 -11.69
CA ILE A 133 -6.14 8.32 -11.37
C ILE A 133 -5.60 7.48 -10.21
N PRO A 134 -6.37 7.33 -9.12
CA PRO A 134 -5.95 6.51 -8.01
C PRO A 134 -5.60 5.10 -8.49
N TYR A 135 -4.51 4.59 -7.97
CA TYR A 135 -4.06 3.26 -8.27
C TYR A 135 -4.51 2.32 -7.14
N GLU A 136 -5.19 1.25 -7.51
CA GLU A 136 -5.63 0.21 -6.60
C GLU A 136 -5.08 -1.15 -7.02
N ASN A 137 -4.68 -1.94 -6.03
CA ASN A 137 -4.22 -3.30 -6.26
C ASN A 137 -4.67 -4.20 -5.12
N TYR A 138 -5.12 -5.40 -5.50
CA TYR A 138 -5.56 -6.45 -4.59
C TYR A 138 -4.65 -7.65 -4.74
N LEU A 139 -4.23 -8.21 -3.60
CA LEU A 139 -3.55 -9.49 -3.52
C LEU A 139 -4.41 -10.44 -2.70
N ILE A 140 -4.62 -11.63 -3.23
CA ILE A 140 -5.35 -12.72 -2.58
C ILE A 140 -4.45 -13.94 -2.56
N SER A 141 -4.33 -14.57 -1.40
CA SER A 141 -3.51 -15.75 -1.24
C SER A 141 -4.26 -16.84 -0.48
N PHE A 142 -4.16 -18.06 -0.96
CA PHE A 142 -4.54 -19.27 -0.22
C PHE A 142 -3.26 -20.02 0.11
N PHE A 143 -3.13 -20.47 1.35
CA PHE A 143 -1.92 -21.16 1.78
C PHE A 143 -2.25 -22.31 2.71
N GLY A 144 -1.39 -23.33 2.70
CA GLY A 144 -1.45 -24.46 3.61
C GLY A 144 -0.05 -24.93 3.95
N ARG A 145 0.10 -25.43 5.16
CA ARG A 145 1.32 -26.05 5.67
C ARG A 145 0.98 -27.31 6.44
N LEU A 146 1.76 -28.33 6.23
CA LEU A 146 1.76 -29.55 7.01
C LEU A 146 3.15 -29.75 7.59
N ASN A 147 3.25 -29.87 8.90
CA ASN A 147 4.41 -30.37 9.60
C ASN A 147 4.03 -31.70 10.24
N TYR A 148 4.80 -32.72 9.97
CA TYR A 148 4.61 -34.06 10.53
C TYR A 148 5.90 -34.56 11.14
N ASN A 149 5.86 -34.96 12.40
CA ASN A 149 6.97 -35.56 13.10
C ASN A 149 6.58 -36.97 13.57
N PHE A 150 7.34 -37.94 13.14
CA PHE A 150 7.15 -39.34 13.51
C PHE A 150 8.33 -39.86 14.32
N MET A 151 8.04 -40.35 15.54
CA MET A 151 9.00 -40.90 16.47
C MET A 151 10.19 -39.99 16.83
N ASP A 152 10.05 -38.69 16.68
CA ASP A 152 11.13 -37.67 16.81
C ASP A 152 12.37 -37.96 15.95
N ARG A 153 12.19 -38.72 14.86
CA ARG A 153 13.24 -39.11 13.93
C ARG A 153 12.95 -38.67 12.49
N TYR A 154 11.69 -38.70 12.11
CA TYR A 154 11.29 -38.39 10.74
C TYR A 154 10.46 -37.14 10.74
N LEU A 155 10.96 -36.09 10.10
CA LEU A 155 10.31 -34.79 9.95
C LEU A 155 9.93 -34.61 8.50
N LEU A 156 8.65 -34.31 8.24
CA LEU A 156 8.14 -33.91 6.95
C LEU A 156 7.51 -32.51 7.06
N THR A 157 7.93 -31.60 6.20
CA THR A 157 7.28 -30.30 6.03
C THR A 157 6.85 -30.13 4.58
N ALA A 158 5.57 -29.85 4.37
CA ALA A 158 5.03 -29.49 3.06
C ALA A 158 4.32 -28.14 3.15
N THR A 159 4.52 -27.27 2.16
CA THR A 159 3.86 -25.96 2.08
C THR A 159 3.33 -25.77 0.66
N LEU A 160 2.09 -25.32 0.56
CA LEU A 160 1.45 -24.93 -0.68
C LEU A 160 0.93 -23.50 -0.54
N ARG A 161 1.16 -22.68 -1.59
CA ARG A 161 0.62 -21.33 -1.66
C ARG A 161 0.19 -21.03 -3.09
N ARG A 162 -0.97 -20.38 -3.21
CA ARG A 162 -1.47 -19.86 -4.48
C ARG A 162 -1.81 -18.39 -4.29
N ASP A 163 -1.19 -17.55 -5.10
CA ASP A 163 -1.38 -16.09 -5.07
C ASP A 163 -2.11 -15.64 -6.34
N GLY A 164 -3.04 -14.68 -6.17
CA GLY A 164 -3.70 -13.94 -7.22
C GLY A 164 -3.47 -12.45 -7.03
N SER A 165 -3.30 -11.72 -8.13
CA SER A 165 -3.11 -10.27 -8.10
C SER A 165 -3.95 -9.61 -9.18
N SER A 166 -4.59 -8.47 -8.84
CA SER A 166 -5.32 -7.66 -9.81
C SER A 166 -4.43 -6.95 -10.84
N ARG A 167 -3.10 -7.05 -10.69
CA ARG A 167 -2.12 -6.51 -11.65
C ARG A 167 -1.92 -7.41 -12.87
N PHE A 168 -2.24 -8.69 -12.75
CA PHE A 168 -2.14 -9.61 -13.87
C PHE A 168 -3.45 -9.55 -14.65
N SER A 169 -3.39 -9.03 -15.88
CA SER A 169 -4.48 -9.14 -16.83
C SER A 169 -4.60 -10.60 -17.25
N GLU A 170 -5.81 -11.12 -17.30
CA GLU A 170 -6.08 -12.34 -18.04
C GLU A 170 -5.86 -12.02 -19.53
N ASN A 171 -4.90 -12.69 -20.16
CA ASN A 171 -4.74 -12.69 -21.62
C ASN A 171 -5.76 -13.64 -22.24
#